data_07cb736177f0e6061ac99fad2f169012
#
_entry.id   07cb736177f0e6061ac99fad2f169012
#
_cell.length_a   1.000
_cell.length_b   1.000
_cell.length_c   1.000
_cell.angle_alpha   90.00
_cell.angle_beta   90.00
_cell.angle_gamma   90.00
#
_symmetry.space_group_name_H-M   'P 1'
#
loop_
_entity.id
_entity.type
_entity.pdbx_description
1 polymer ?
#
loop_
_entity_poly.entity_id
_entity_poly.type
_entity_poly.pdbx_seq_one_letter_code
_entity_poly.pdbx_strand_id
1 'polypeptide(L)'
;IDNIFTWFDATYYESGQYKIQVFLNDKDKKAIDSTAYFFTKSNPVRDEALLSSKFADEVEASFIGKMNLDEINYTLRAIAMNVKNSDVELLNRLLKEDNKISKSNFLYNFFKEKSTIFPEDYYKQYMEVAKAVDKKYKTGFGYGFESDRGLIFMKYGKPSDMITVNDDPSSAPYEVWLYYDIPKLAQSNVKFLFYNPFLDGMDYRLLQSNARGEVRNPNWKKELYKTVARNPDNLPPDKYEVPSGFNRHAEEWLQDL
;
A
#
# COMPACT_ATOMS: atom_id res chain seq x y z
N ILE A 1 6.23 -50.63 -51.96
CA ILE A 1 6.12 -49.29 -51.26
C ILE A 1 6.51 -49.57 -49.83
N ASP A 2 7.68 -49.10 -49.40
CA ASP A 2 8.11 -49.25 -48.02
C ASP A 2 7.56 -48.09 -47.20
N ASN A 3 6.71 -48.38 -46.20
CA ASN A 3 6.19 -47.41 -45.28
C ASN A 3 7.15 -47.27 -44.08
N ILE A 4 7.60 -46.05 -43.81
CA ILE A 4 8.43 -45.74 -42.66
C ILE A 4 7.54 -45.10 -41.60
N PHE A 5 7.45 -45.72 -40.41
CA PHE A 5 6.74 -45.19 -39.27
C PHE A 5 7.76 -44.61 -38.29
N THR A 6 7.55 -43.38 -37.89
CA THR A 6 8.32 -42.74 -36.84
C THR A 6 7.38 -42.05 -35.86
N TRP A 7 7.81 -41.91 -34.63
CA TRP A 7 7.10 -41.18 -33.59
C TRP A 7 8.04 -40.18 -32.91
N PHE A 8 7.50 -39.13 -32.39
CA PHE A 8 8.25 -38.17 -31.59
C PHE A 8 7.41 -37.80 -30.35
N ASP A 9 8.10 -37.55 -29.24
CA ASP A 9 7.44 -37.15 -28.00
C ASP A 9 7.28 -35.62 -27.97
N ALA A 10 6.04 -35.17 -28.00
CA ALA A 10 5.70 -33.76 -27.91
C ALA A 10 5.24 -33.33 -26.47
N THR A 11 5.40 -34.19 -25.46
CA THR A 11 4.89 -33.95 -24.10
C THR A 11 5.45 -32.65 -23.51
N TYR A 12 6.69 -32.32 -23.79
CA TYR A 12 7.40 -31.16 -23.25
C TYR A 12 7.27 -29.88 -24.07
N TYR A 13 6.57 -29.90 -25.19
CA TYR A 13 6.33 -28.70 -25.99
C TYR A 13 5.21 -27.88 -25.41
N GLU A 14 5.34 -26.56 -25.49
CA GLU A 14 4.32 -25.55 -25.11
C GLU A 14 3.13 -25.60 -26.07
N SER A 15 2.06 -24.88 -25.79
CA SER A 15 0.99 -24.67 -26.76
C SER A 15 1.51 -23.84 -27.95
N GLY A 16 1.18 -24.25 -29.14
CA GLY A 16 1.62 -23.55 -30.32
C GLY A 16 1.40 -24.34 -31.63
N GLN A 17 1.79 -23.71 -32.71
CA GLN A 17 1.82 -24.34 -34.02
C GLN A 17 3.25 -24.83 -34.32
N TYR A 18 3.36 -26.08 -34.72
CA TYR A 18 4.63 -26.73 -34.96
C TYR A 18 4.68 -27.26 -36.41
N LYS A 19 5.88 -27.27 -36.95
CA LYS A 19 6.18 -27.82 -38.25
C LYS A 19 7.17 -28.99 -38.09
N ILE A 20 6.77 -30.17 -38.52
CA ILE A 20 7.68 -31.29 -38.70
C ILE A 20 8.10 -31.29 -40.15
N GLN A 21 9.40 -31.27 -40.40
CA GLN A 21 9.97 -31.39 -41.76
C GLN A 21 10.80 -32.65 -41.83
N VAL A 22 10.44 -33.51 -42.79
CA VAL A 22 11.13 -34.78 -43.08
C VAL A 22 11.90 -34.60 -44.34
N PHE A 23 13.18 -34.94 -44.31
CA PHE A 23 14.08 -34.89 -45.48
C PHE A 23 14.48 -36.30 -45.89
N LEU A 24 14.38 -36.58 -47.17
CA LEU A 24 14.97 -37.75 -47.77
C LEU A 24 16.35 -37.37 -48.29
N ASN A 25 17.40 -38.03 -47.79
CA ASN A 25 18.77 -37.74 -48.18
C ASN A 25 19.35 -38.91 -48.96
N ASP A 26 20.28 -38.62 -49.88
CA ASP A 26 21.09 -39.61 -50.50
C ASP A 26 22.24 -40.16 -49.61
N LYS A 27 23.08 -41.03 -50.12
CA LYS A 27 24.21 -41.60 -49.39
C LYS A 27 25.25 -40.55 -48.97
N ASP A 28 25.29 -39.41 -49.64
CA ASP A 28 26.17 -38.28 -49.33
C ASP A 28 25.55 -37.24 -48.50
N LYS A 29 24.39 -37.53 -47.85
CA LYS A 29 23.59 -36.63 -46.95
C LYS A 29 23.00 -35.42 -47.67
N LYS A 30 22.94 -35.43 -49.00
CA LYS A 30 22.29 -34.38 -49.76
C LYS A 30 20.79 -34.64 -49.83
N ALA A 31 19.97 -33.63 -49.54
CA ALA A 31 18.52 -33.73 -49.60
C ALA A 31 18.05 -33.97 -51.04
N ILE A 32 17.34 -35.09 -51.27
CA ILE A 32 16.72 -35.46 -52.54
C ILE A 32 15.27 -34.93 -52.55
N ASP A 33 14.58 -35.05 -51.41
CA ASP A 33 13.18 -34.65 -51.28
C ASP A 33 12.90 -34.24 -49.86
N SER A 34 11.82 -33.46 -49.62
CA SER A 34 11.37 -33.11 -48.29
C SER A 34 9.87 -32.91 -48.26
N THR A 35 9.28 -33.28 -47.16
CA THR A 35 7.87 -32.99 -46.87
C THR A 35 7.71 -32.33 -45.51
N ALA A 36 6.67 -31.52 -45.35
CA ALA A 36 6.39 -30.83 -44.11
C ALA A 36 4.97 -31.10 -43.64
N TYR A 37 4.82 -31.33 -42.35
CA TYR A 37 3.55 -31.51 -41.69
C TYR A 37 3.39 -30.48 -40.58
N PHE A 38 2.24 -29.81 -40.54
CA PHE A 38 1.92 -28.82 -39.53
C PHE A 38 0.90 -29.40 -38.57
N PHE A 39 1.10 -29.18 -37.27
CA PHE A 39 0.16 -29.55 -36.26
C PHE A 39 0.09 -28.48 -35.16
N THR A 40 -1.04 -28.44 -34.44
CA THR A 40 -1.23 -27.58 -33.29
C THR A 40 -1.22 -28.43 -32.05
N LYS A 41 -0.52 -28.00 -31.03
CA LYS A 41 -0.52 -28.60 -29.69
C LYS A 41 -1.10 -27.63 -28.69
N SER A 42 -1.85 -28.18 -27.72
CA SER A 42 -2.29 -27.45 -26.51
C SER A 42 -1.69 -28.14 -25.28
N ASN A 43 -1.04 -27.35 -24.41
CA ASN A 43 -0.43 -27.83 -23.18
C ASN A 43 -0.53 -26.75 -22.06
N PRO A 44 -1.77 -26.48 -21.58
CA PRO A 44 -2.01 -25.38 -20.64
C PRO A 44 -1.21 -25.50 -19.34
N VAL A 45 -0.95 -26.72 -18.86
CA VAL A 45 -0.15 -26.95 -17.64
C VAL A 45 1.30 -26.49 -17.84
N ARG A 46 1.88 -26.79 -19.03
CA ARG A 46 3.23 -26.36 -19.35
C ARG A 46 3.33 -24.86 -19.56
N ASP A 47 2.32 -24.29 -20.21
CA ASP A 47 2.24 -22.86 -20.45
C ASP A 47 2.14 -22.08 -19.13
N GLU A 48 1.33 -22.54 -18.19
CA GLU A 48 1.18 -21.95 -16.85
C GLU A 48 2.50 -22.05 -16.05
N ALA A 49 3.15 -23.22 -16.08
CA ALA A 49 4.45 -23.40 -15.42
C ALA A 49 5.53 -22.46 -15.99
N LEU A 50 5.53 -22.27 -17.31
CA LEU A 50 6.48 -21.36 -17.97
C LEU A 50 6.20 -19.90 -17.65
N LEU A 51 4.93 -19.48 -17.64
CA LEU A 51 4.53 -18.13 -17.25
C LEU A 51 4.92 -17.86 -15.80
N SER A 52 4.70 -18.81 -14.89
CA SER A 52 5.09 -18.70 -13.48
C SER A 52 6.60 -18.59 -13.32
N SER A 53 7.37 -19.37 -14.09
CA SER A 53 8.85 -19.29 -14.08
C SER A 53 9.34 -17.93 -14.60
N LYS A 54 8.83 -17.47 -15.73
CA LYS A 54 9.18 -16.15 -16.30
C LYS A 54 8.86 -15.02 -15.34
N PHE A 55 7.72 -15.10 -14.66
CA PHE A 55 7.36 -14.11 -13.65
C PHE A 55 8.31 -14.12 -12.45
N ALA A 56 8.70 -15.31 -11.97
CA ALA A 56 9.66 -15.44 -10.88
C ALA A 56 11.02 -14.85 -11.26
N ASP A 57 11.51 -15.13 -12.48
CA ASP A 57 12.77 -14.58 -13.01
C ASP A 57 12.69 -13.05 -13.15
N GLU A 58 11.54 -12.52 -13.59
CA GLU A 58 11.30 -11.07 -13.68
C GLU A 58 11.35 -10.39 -12.31
N VAL A 59 10.71 -10.99 -11.28
CA VAL A 59 10.75 -10.48 -9.90
C VAL A 59 12.16 -10.53 -9.34
N GLU A 60 12.89 -11.63 -9.54
CA GLU A 60 14.27 -11.79 -9.03
C GLU A 60 15.22 -10.78 -9.69
N ALA A 61 15.09 -10.54 -10.97
CA ALA A 61 15.90 -9.56 -11.72
C ALA A 61 15.55 -8.09 -11.34
N SER A 62 14.37 -7.85 -10.74
CA SER A 62 13.91 -6.52 -10.40
C SER A 62 14.61 -5.93 -9.16
N PHE A 63 14.32 -4.66 -8.89
CA PHE A 63 14.77 -3.98 -7.67
C PHE A 63 14.22 -4.65 -6.38
N ILE A 64 13.05 -5.29 -6.44
CA ILE A 64 12.46 -6.02 -5.30
C ILE A 64 13.27 -7.29 -4.98
N GLY A 65 13.73 -8.03 -5.99
CA GLY A 65 14.54 -9.24 -5.79
C GLY A 65 15.84 -8.97 -5.01
N LYS A 66 16.39 -7.76 -5.16
CA LYS A 66 17.63 -7.32 -4.48
C LYS A 66 17.43 -6.94 -3.00
N MET A 67 16.19 -6.76 -2.54
CA MET A 67 15.88 -6.38 -1.17
C MET A 67 16.10 -7.55 -0.20
N ASN A 68 16.54 -7.22 1.01
CA ASN A 68 16.51 -8.16 2.12
C ASN A 68 15.08 -8.27 2.73
N LEU A 69 14.87 -9.23 3.62
CA LEU A 69 13.55 -9.50 4.20
C LEU A 69 13.04 -8.33 5.06
N ASP A 70 13.93 -7.63 5.76
CA ASP A 70 13.55 -6.48 6.60
C ASP A 70 13.08 -5.30 5.74
N GLU A 71 13.77 -5.03 4.63
CA GLU A 71 13.34 -4.01 3.66
C GLU A 71 11.99 -4.35 3.03
N ILE A 72 11.77 -5.62 2.70
CA ILE A 72 10.49 -6.11 2.18
C ILE A 72 9.38 -5.91 3.21
N ASN A 73 9.61 -6.31 4.47
CA ASN A 73 8.64 -6.18 5.55
C ASN A 73 8.31 -4.71 5.85
N TYR A 74 9.33 -3.86 5.89
CA TYR A 74 9.16 -2.41 6.05
C TYR A 74 8.32 -1.82 4.91
N THR A 75 8.62 -2.21 3.67
CA THR A 75 7.88 -1.74 2.48
C THR A 75 6.42 -2.21 2.49
N LEU A 76 6.17 -3.50 2.84
CA LEU A 76 4.80 -4.03 2.96
C LEU A 76 3.96 -3.25 3.97
N ARG A 77 4.54 -2.90 5.12
CA ARG A 77 3.86 -2.07 6.13
C ARG A 77 3.62 -0.65 5.62
N ALA A 78 4.61 -0.06 4.95
CA ALA A 78 4.49 1.29 4.42
C ALA A 78 3.39 1.43 3.36
N ILE A 79 3.16 0.41 2.52
CA ILE A 79 2.12 0.44 1.48
C ILE A 79 0.73 0.07 1.98
N ALA A 80 0.58 -0.40 3.22
CA ALA A 80 -0.66 -1.00 3.73
C ALA A 80 -1.90 -0.13 3.51
N MET A 81 -1.77 1.19 3.66
CA MET A 81 -2.89 2.13 3.47
C MET A 81 -3.27 2.39 2.01
N ASN A 82 -2.43 1.96 1.05
CA ASN A 82 -2.62 2.19 -0.37
C ASN A 82 -2.91 0.90 -1.15
N VAL A 83 -3.03 -0.23 -0.45
CA VAL A 83 -3.43 -1.52 -0.99
C VAL A 83 -4.95 -1.52 -1.25
N LYS A 84 -5.39 -2.19 -2.29
CA LYS A 84 -6.81 -2.36 -2.60
C LYS A 84 -7.51 -3.18 -1.52
N ASN A 85 -8.79 -2.92 -1.28
CA ASN A 85 -9.58 -3.68 -0.30
C ASN A 85 -9.57 -5.19 -0.56
N SER A 86 -9.55 -5.62 -1.84
CA SER A 86 -9.43 -7.04 -2.23
C SER A 86 -8.15 -7.71 -1.74
N ASP A 87 -7.08 -6.95 -1.55
CA ASP A 87 -5.73 -7.47 -1.28
C ASP A 87 -5.31 -7.32 0.20
N VAL A 88 -6.16 -6.67 1.01
CA VAL A 88 -5.87 -6.43 2.45
C VAL A 88 -5.71 -7.73 3.22
N GLU A 89 -6.57 -8.72 2.95
CA GLU A 89 -6.48 -10.02 3.63
C GLU A 89 -5.18 -10.76 3.26
N LEU A 90 -4.80 -10.72 1.98
CA LEU A 90 -3.54 -11.28 1.50
C LEU A 90 -2.34 -10.57 2.16
N LEU A 91 -2.34 -9.24 2.20
CA LEU A 91 -1.28 -8.46 2.85
C LEU A 91 -1.15 -8.84 4.33
N ASN A 92 -2.26 -8.93 5.07
CA ASN A 92 -2.26 -9.30 6.48
C ASN A 92 -1.69 -10.70 6.72
N ARG A 93 -1.93 -11.64 5.81
CA ARG A 93 -1.33 -12.97 5.85
C ARG A 93 0.16 -12.91 5.58
N LEU A 94 0.58 -12.21 4.52
CA LEU A 94 1.99 -12.06 4.16
C LEU A 94 2.82 -11.41 5.28
N LEU A 95 2.25 -10.45 6.01
CA LEU A 95 2.95 -9.82 7.15
C LEU A 95 3.23 -10.79 8.30
N LYS A 96 2.49 -11.90 8.40
CA LYS A 96 2.67 -12.94 9.44
C LYS A 96 3.57 -14.09 8.99
N GLU A 97 3.76 -14.27 7.71
CA GLU A 97 4.56 -15.35 7.12
C GLU A 97 6.01 -14.89 6.88
N ASP A 98 6.97 -15.82 6.90
CA ASP A 98 8.38 -15.52 6.56
C ASP A 98 8.74 -15.92 5.12
N ASN A 99 7.76 -15.95 4.22
CA ASN A 99 7.96 -16.31 2.83
C ASN A 99 8.39 -15.10 1.99
N LYS A 100 9.71 -14.95 1.78
CA LYS A 100 10.29 -13.87 0.98
C LYS A 100 9.74 -13.83 -0.44
N ILE A 101 9.56 -14.98 -1.10
CA ILE A 101 9.13 -15.06 -2.50
C ILE A 101 7.71 -14.49 -2.66
N SER A 102 6.78 -14.94 -1.83
CA SER A 102 5.40 -14.46 -1.87
C SER A 102 5.28 -12.97 -1.59
N LYS A 103 6.07 -12.47 -0.62
CA LYS A 103 6.17 -11.04 -0.31
C LYS A 103 6.71 -10.23 -1.47
N SER A 104 7.79 -10.70 -2.10
CA SER A 104 8.41 -10.05 -3.26
C SER A 104 7.46 -9.99 -4.44
N ASN A 105 6.76 -11.08 -4.73
CA ASN A 105 5.76 -11.14 -5.79
C ASN A 105 4.62 -10.13 -5.57
N PHE A 106 4.15 -10.01 -4.33
CA PHE A 106 3.11 -9.04 -3.98
C PHE A 106 3.58 -7.61 -4.18
N LEU A 107 4.77 -7.26 -3.68
CA LEU A 107 5.35 -5.92 -3.83
C LEU A 107 5.59 -5.56 -5.29
N TYR A 108 6.13 -6.51 -6.07
CA TYR A 108 6.39 -6.30 -7.49
C TYR A 108 5.11 -5.97 -8.25
N ASN A 109 4.06 -6.77 -8.04
CA ASN A 109 2.75 -6.51 -8.64
C ASN A 109 2.17 -5.16 -8.21
N PHE A 110 2.26 -4.82 -6.93
CA PHE A 110 1.78 -3.55 -6.40
C PHE A 110 2.45 -2.36 -7.10
N PHE A 111 3.79 -2.33 -7.17
CA PHE A 111 4.51 -1.22 -7.79
C PHE A 111 4.37 -1.19 -9.31
N LYS A 112 4.33 -2.35 -9.96
CA LYS A 112 4.08 -2.46 -11.40
C LYS A 112 2.68 -1.98 -11.79
N GLU A 113 1.68 -2.20 -10.94
CA GLU A 113 0.33 -1.66 -11.13
C GLU A 113 0.28 -0.13 -10.96
N LYS A 114 1.04 0.43 -10.03
CA LYS A 114 1.10 1.89 -9.82
C LYS A 114 1.84 2.61 -10.93
N SER A 115 2.88 2.00 -11.48
CA SER A 115 3.66 2.53 -12.61
C SER A 115 4.17 1.39 -13.48
N THR A 116 3.51 1.19 -14.63
CA THR A 116 3.85 0.09 -15.55
C THR A 116 5.22 0.27 -16.19
N ILE A 117 5.66 1.52 -16.43
CA ILE A 117 6.89 1.84 -17.16
C ILE A 117 8.08 2.01 -16.20
N PHE A 118 7.86 2.68 -15.07
CA PHE A 118 8.91 3.05 -14.11
C PHE A 118 8.56 2.62 -12.68
N PRO A 119 8.35 1.33 -12.39
CA PRO A 119 7.94 0.86 -11.06
C PRO A 119 9.00 1.14 -9.98
N GLU A 120 10.29 1.08 -10.32
CA GLU A 120 11.39 1.37 -9.40
C GLU A 120 11.45 2.85 -9.01
N ASP A 121 11.22 3.77 -9.94
CA ASP A 121 11.22 5.20 -9.63
C ASP A 121 10.02 5.58 -8.77
N TYR A 122 8.85 4.99 -9.05
CA TYR A 122 7.69 5.16 -8.20
C TYR A 122 7.95 4.62 -6.78
N TYR A 123 8.57 3.44 -6.66
CA TYR A 123 9.00 2.89 -5.38
C TYR A 123 9.92 3.84 -4.62
N LYS A 124 10.96 4.36 -5.27
CA LYS A 124 11.92 5.28 -4.63
C LYS A 124 11.24 6.52 -4.08
N GLN A 125 10.39 7.17 -4.89
CA GLN A 125 9.63 8.35 -4.46
C GLN A 125 8.67 8.03 -3.31
N TYR A 126 7.95 6.92 -3.42
CA TYR A 126 7.03 6.48 -2.38
C TYR A 126 7.75 6.22 -1.05
N MET A 127 8.86 5.50 -1.08
CA MET A 127 9.63 5.16 0.12
C MET A 127 10.39 6.34 0.70
N GLU A 128 10.76 7.33 -0.09
CA GLU A 128 11.29 8.59 0.42
C GLU A 128 10.26 9.30 1.30
N VAL A 129 9.03 9.41 0.83
CA VAL A 129 7.92 9.96 1.62
C VAL A 129 7.64 9.10 2.86
N ALA A 130 7.57 7.78 2.72
CA ALA A 130 7.31 6.87 3.83
C ALA A 130 8.36 6.98 4.94
N LYS A 131 9.65 7.06 4.58
CA LYS A 131 10.77 7.26 5.52
C LYS A 131 10.72 8.63 6.22
N ALA A 132 10.35 9.67 5.48
CA ALA A 132 10.18 11.01 6.05
C ALA A 132 9.02 11.04 7.05
N VAL A 133 7.90 10.40 6.72
CA VAL A 133 6.72 10.25 7.59
C VAL A 133 7.06 9.41 8.82
N ASP A 134 7.78 8.28 8.63
CA ASP A 134 8.23 7.43 9.72
C ASP A 134 9.06 8.22 10.74
N LYS A 135 10.03 8.99 10.26
CA LYS A 135 10.86 9.84 11.11
C LYS A 135 10.05 10.94 11.83
N LYS A 136 9.14 11.59 11.10
CA LYS A 136 8.42 12.77 11.60
C LYS A 136 7.34 12.42 12.62
N TYR A 137 6.62 11.31 12.41
CA TYR A 137 5.49 10.90 13.24
C TYR A 137 5.76 9.63 14.04
N LYS A 138 7.03 9.37 14.33
CA LYS A 138 7.43 8.23 15.15
C LYS A 138 6.73 8.28 16.51
N THR A 139 6.17 7.15 16.92
CA THR A 139 5.56 6.95 18.22
C THR A 139 6.40 5.95 19.03
N GLY A 140 6.03 5.67 20.26
CA GLY A 140 6.63 4.59 21.06
C GLY A 140 6.33 3.18 20.52
N PHE A 141 5.39 3.05 19.58
CA PHE A 141 4.91 1.77 19.04
C PHE A 141 4.86 1.81 17.52
N GLY A 142 5.59 0.87 16.87
CA GLY A 142 5.57 0.72 15.42
C GLY A 142 6.31 1.83 14.65
N TYR A 143 6.01 1.92 13.39
CA TYR A 143 6.57 2.93 12.48
C TYR A 143 5.71 4.19 12.48
N GLY A 144 6.33 5.34 12.24
CA GLY A 144 5.62 6.63 12.22
C GLY A 144 4.51 6.71 11.19
N PHE A 145 4.64 6.01 10.05
CA PHE A 145 3.57 5.90 9.04
C PHE A 145 2.40 5.00 9.51
N GLU A 146 2.55 4.23 10.57
CA GLU A 146 1.47 3.45 11.20
C GLU A 146 0.73 4.26 12.28
N SER A 147 1.25 5.41 12.69
CA SER A 147 0.53 6.33 13.59
C SER A 147 -0.66 6.98 12.87
N ASP A 148 -1.65 7.46 13.61
CA ASP A 148 -2.83 8.11 13.01
C ASP A 148 -2.45 9.28 12.10
N ARG A 149 -1.47 10.11 12.52
CA ARG A 149 -0.95 11.20 11.69
C ARG A 149 -0.25 10.67 10.44
N GLY A 150 0.58 9.63 10.60
CA GLY A 150 1.27 8.99 9.49
C GLY A 150 0.32 8.36 8.49
N LEU A 151 -0.71 7.66 8.97
CA LEU A 151 -1.73 7.03 8.12
C LEU A 151 -2.46 8.07 7.26
N ILE A 152 -2.91 9.17 7.86
CA ILE A 152 -3.58 10.25 7.12
C ILE A 152 -2.62 10.89 6.12
N PHE A 153 -1.36 11.13 6.51
CA PHE A 153 -0.35 11.67 5.59
C PHE A 153 -0.08 10.73 4.40
N MET A 154 0.11 9.43 4.64
CA MET A 154 0.34 8.45 3.58
C MET A 154 -0.86 8.28 2.64
N LYS A 155 -2.07 8.51 3.15
CA LYS A 155 -3.33 8.34 2.41
C LYS A 155 -3.68 9.55 1.55
N TYR A 156 -3.46 10.75 2.09
CA TYR A 156 -3.92 12.02 1.48
C TYR A 156 -2.78 12.99 1.15
N GLY A 157 -1.55 12.66 1.54
CA GLY A 157 -0.39 13.54 1.34
C GLY A 157 -0.26 14.63 2.41
N LYS A 158 0.57 15.62 2.09
CA LYS A 158 0.80 16.76 2.98
C LYS A 158 -0.46 17.62 3.12
N PRO A 159 -0.89 18.00 4.35
CA PRO A 159 -1.99 18.94 4.53
C PRO A 159 -1.65 20.30 3.91
N SER A 160 -2.69 21.00 3.44
CA SER A 160 -2.58 22.35 2.90
C SER A 160 -2.17 23.34 3.98
N ASP A 161 -2.72 23.16 5.20
CA ASP A 161 -2.38 23.93 6.38
C ASP A 161 -2.43 23.05 7.64
N MET A 162 -1.71 23.46 8.69
CA MET A 162 -1.61 22.72 9.93
C MET A 162 -1.48 23.69 11.11
N ILE A 163 -2.37 23.54 12.05
CA ILE A 163 -2.40 24.32 13.30
C ILE A 163 -2.03 23.38 14.44
N THR A 164 -1.06 23.76 15.25
CA THR A 164 -0.64 23.00 16.43
C THR A 164 -0.89 23.85 17.67
N VAL A 165 -1.61 23.31 18.64
CA VAL A 165 -1.92 23.95 19.93
C VAL A 165 -1.42 23.05 21.05
N ASN A 166 -0.39 23.53 21.77
CA ASN A 166 0.25 22.79 22.86
C ASN A 166 0.00 23.39 24.24
N ASP A 167 -0.47 24.62 24.28
CA ASP A 167 -0.52 25.48 25.46
C ASP A 167 -1.94 25.92 25.87
N ASP A 168 -2.98 25.27 25.31
CA ASP A 168 -4.36 25.49 25.75
C ASP A 168 -4.57 24.82 27.13
N PRO A 169 -4.80 25.59 28.19
CA PRO A 169 -4.96 25.03 29.54
C PRO A 169 -6.23 24.20 29.69
N SER A 170 -7.17 24.31 28.76
CA SER A 170 -8.46 23.63 28.78
C SER A 170 -8.50 22.34 27.99
N SER A 171 -7.44 22.03 27.21
CA SER A 171 -7.40 20.83 26.36
C SER A 171 -6.09 20.07 26.46
N ALA A 172 -6.11 18.80 26.03
CA ALA A 172 -4.88 18.12 25.68
C ALA A 172 -4.24 18.78 24.44
N PRO A 173 -2.92 18.69 24.23
CA PRO A 173 -2.29 19.16 23.01
C PRO A 173 -2.96 18.58 21.78
N TYR A 174 -3.20 19.42 20.76
CA TYR A 174 -3.88 18.97 19.54
C TYR A 174 -3.31 19.61 18.28
N GLU A 175 -3.56 18.96 17.15
CA GLU A 175 -3.27 19.45 15.80
C GLU A 175 -4.55 19.42 14.98
N VAL A 176 -4.79 20.49 14.21
CA VAL A 176 -5.82 20.52 13.16
C VAL A 176 -5.13 20.57 11.81
N TRP A 177 -5.36 19.54 11.01
CA TRP A 177 -4.86 19.48 9.64
C TRP A 177 -5.97 19.84 8.68
N LEU A 178 -5.69 20.76 7.77
CA LEU A 178 -6.60 21.22 6.75
C LEU A 178 -6.13 20.77 5.37
N TYR A 179 -7.02 20.20 4.61
CA TYR A 179 -6.87 19.90 3.19
C TYR A 179 -7.90 20.72 2.41
N TYR A 180 -7.45 21.68 1.59
CA TYR A 180 -8.35 22.49 0.78
C TYR A 180 -9.12 21.64 -0.21
N ASP A 181 -8.47 20.62 -0.76
CA ASP A 181 -9.10 19.65 -1.66
C ASP A 181 -8.45 18.27 -1.50
N ILE A 182 -9.26 17.22 -1.51
CA ILE A 182 -8.83 15.83 -1.60
C ILE A 182 -9.51 15.20 -2.82
N PRO A 183 -8.86 15.21 -4.00
CA PRO A 183 -9.45 14.69 -5.23
C PRO A 183 -9.92 13.24 -5.11
N LYS A 184 -9.16 12.41 -4.37
CA LYS A 184 -9.49 11.00 -4.11
C LYS A 184 -10.86 10.80 -3.44
N LEU A 185 -11.32 11.79 -2.64
CA LEU A 185 -12.62 11.77 -1.97
C LEU A 185 -13.68 12.62 -2.70
N ALA A 186 -13.27 13.38 -3.72
CA ALA A 186 -14.08 14.45 -4.31
C ALA A 186 -14.68 15.35 -3.21
N GLN A 187 -13.82 15.82 -2.29
CA GLN A 187 -14.22 16.58 -1.12
C GLN A 187 -13.22 17.70 -0.85
N SER A 188 -13.74 18.91 -0.64
CA SER A 188 -12.98 20.11 -0.27
C SER A 188 -13.20 20.46 1.20
N ASN A 189 -12.33 21.32 1.75
CA ASN A 189 -12.36 21.77 3.15
C ASN A 189 -12.41 20.61 4.13
N VAL A 190 -11.52 19.62 3.91
CA VAL A 190 -11.43 18.45 4.78
C VAL A 190 -10.50 18.75 5.93
N LYS A 191 -10.96 18.38 7.13
CA LYS A 191 -10.26 18.64 8.38
C LYS A 191 -10.08 17.36 9.16
N PHE A 192 -8.91 17.24 9.79
CA PHE A 192 -8.57 16.19 10.73
C PHE A 192 -8.10 16.82 12.02
N LEU A 193 -8.72 16.45 13.14
CA LEU A 193 -8.33 16.84 14.49
C LEU A 193 -7.61 15.67 15.13
N PHE A 194 -6.34 15.87 15.46
CA PHE A 194 -5.54 14.94 16.24
C PHE A 194 -5.30 15.51 17.64
N TYR A 195 -5.28 14.68 18.65
CA TYR A 195 -4.97 15.09 20.01
C TYR A 195 -3.99 14.12 20.68
N ASN A 196 -3.25 14.60 21.66
CA ASN A 196 -2.31 13.80 22.43
C ASN A 196 -2.87 13.51 23.83
N PRO A 197 -3.59 12.39 24.04
CA PRO A 197 -4.22 12.07 25.30
C PRO A 197 -3.24 11.72 26.42
N PHE A 198 -2.01 11.36 26.05
CA PHE A 198 -0.98 10.91 27.02
C PHE A 198 0.00 12.01 27.43
N LEU A 199 -0.07 13.18 26.78
CA LEU A 199 0.83 14.30 27.02
C LEU A 199 2.32 13.98 26.80
N ASP A 200 2.62 12.95 26.02
CA ASP A 200 3.99 12.48 25.73
C ASP A 200 4.65 13.20 24.56
N GLY A 201 3.91 14.08 23.89
CA GLY A 201 4.37 14.84 22.72
C GLY A 201 4.52 14.03 21.42
N MET A 202 4.30 12.73 21.45
CA MET A 202 4.55 11.84 20.30
C MET A 202 3.30 11.13 19.80
N ASP A 203 2.47 10.56 20.67
CA ASP A 203 1.33 9.72 20.32
C ASP A 203 0.05 10.52 20.12
N TYR A 204 -0.08 11.17 18.97
CA TYR A 204 -1.30 11.88 18.57
C TYR A 204 -2.27 10.92 17.89
N ARG A 205 -3.52 10.93 18.36
CA ARG A 205 -4.61 10.10 17.85
C ARG A 205 -5.62 10.92 17.08
N LEU A 206 -6.18 10.34 16.03
CA LEU A 206 -7.26 10.94 15.27
C LEU A 206 -8.53 10.98 16.12
N LEU A 207 -8.96 12.17 16.48
CA LEU A 207 -10.12 12.39 17.33
C LEU A 207 -11.39 12.64 16.53
N GLN A 208 -11.29 13.44 15.45
CA GLN A 208 -12.43 13.84 14.64
C GLN A 208 -12.01 14.17 13.22
N SER A 209 -12.87 13.89 12.25
CA SER A 209 -12.72 14.34 10.87
C SER A 209 -14.10 14.56 10.22
N ASN A 210 -14.14 15.42 9.20
CA ASN A 210 -15.26 15.54 8.28
C ASN A 210 -15.01 14.80 6.96
N ALA A 211 -13.86 14.11 6.82
CA ALA A 211 -13.54 13.31 5.65
C ALA A 211 -14.48 12.11 5.50
N ARG A 212 -14.93 11.84 4.28
CA ARG A 212 -15.75 10.66 3.98
C ARG A 212 -14.97 9.38 4.24
N GLY A 213 -15.55 8.47 5.04
CA GLY A 213 -14.95 7.18 5.37
C GLY A 213 -13.89 7.21 6.47
N GLU A 214 -13.67 8.35 7.10
CA GLU A 214 -12.79 8.50 8.25
C GLU A 214 -13.57 8.64 9.57
N VAL A 215 -12.85 8.66 10.69
CA VAL A 215 -13.42 8.74 12.04
C VAL A 215 -14.29 9.98 12.17
N ARG A 216 -15.56 9.78 12.55
CA ARG A 216 -16.50 10.83 12.88
C ARG A 216 -16.95 10.64 14.31
N ASN A 217 -16.44 11.46 15.22
CA ASN A 217 -16.72 11.38 16.64
C ASN A 217 -17.57 12.58 17.10
N PRO A 218 -18.88 12.41 17.34
CA PRO A 218 -19.72 13.51 17.79
C PRO A 218 -19.35 13.99 19.20
N ASN A 219 -18.65 13.19 19.99
CA ASN A 219 -18.23 13.51 21.35
C ASN A 219 -16.80 14.06 21.46
N TRP A 220 -16.18 14.45 20.33
CA TRP A 220 -14.80 14.88 20.28
C TRP A 220 -14.46 16.03 21.25
N LYS A 221 -15.40 16.98 21.47
CA LYS A 221 -15.22 18.07 22.43
C LYS A 221 -15.02 17.53 23.86
N LYS A 222 -15.90 16.62 24.27
CA LYS A 222 -15.82 16.01 25.61
C LYS A 222 -14.49 15.25 25.80
N GLU A 223 -14.00 14.59 24.74
CA GLU A 223 -12.75 13.85 24.82
C GLU A 223 -11.53 14.78 24.83
N LEU A 224 -11.52 15.82 23.99
CA LEU A 224 -10.42 16.78 23.92
C LEU A 224 -10.23 17.53 25.24
N TYR A 225 -11.32 17.98 25.84
CA TYR A 225 -11.29 18.79 27.07
C TYR A 225 -11.37 17.97 28.37
N LYS A 226 -11.49 16.65 28.28
CA LYS A 226 -11.61 15.75 29.45
C LYS A 226 -10.40 15.80 30.38
N THR A 227 -9.21 16.06 29.84
CA THR A 227 -7.96 16.03 30.61
C THR A 227 -7.87 17.18 31.62
N VAL A 228 -8.59 18.24 31.39
CA VAL A 228 -8.60 19.45 32.29
C VAL A 228 -9.67 19.36 33.35
N ALA A 229 -10.73 18.59 33.10
CA ALA A 229 -11.75 18.30 34.11
C ALA A 229 -11.21 17.35 35.20
N ARG A 230 -10.06 17.68 35.80
CA ARG A 230 -9.52 17.00 36.99
C ARG A 230 -10.30 17.33 38.28
N ASN A 231 -11.40 18.06 38.19
CA ASN A 231 -12.35 18.22 39.29
C ASN A 231 -13.54 17.30 39.03
N PRO A 232 -13.63 16.14 39.72
CA PRO A 232 -14.73 15.19 39.51
C PRO A 232 -16.06 15.69 40.05
N ASP A 233 -16.11 16.86 40.67
CA ASP A 233 -17.27 17.35 41.33
C ASP A 233 -18.18 18.16 40.40
N ASN A 234 -19.15 17.44 39.79
CA ASN A 234 -20.50 17.94 39.54
C ASN A 234 -20.81 18.76 38.28
N LEU A 235 -20.18 18.54 37.13
CA LEU A 235 -20.77 19.01 35.86
C LEU A 235 -21.23 17.86 34.97
N PRO A 236 -22.52 17.84 34.59
CA PRO A 236 -23.01 16.87 33.62
C PRO A 236 -22.32 17.09 32.27
N PRO A 237 -22.09 16.00 31.49
CA PRO A 237 -21.27 16.01 30.27
C PRO A 237 -21.74 16.94 29.14
N ASP A 238 -22.95 17.40 29.21
CA ASP A 238 -23.66 18.27 28.26
C ASP A 238 -23.52 19.80 28.57
N LYS A 239 -22.85 20.15 29.65
CA LYS A 239 -22.63 21.54 30.06
C LYS A 239 -21.15 21.93 30.13
N TYR A 240 -20.30 21.38 29.31
CA TYR A 240 -18.96 21.91 29.16
C TYR A 240 -19.03 23.25 28.41
N GLU A 241 -19.16 24.33 29.15
CA GLU A 241 -18.79 25.66 28.66
C GLU A 241 -17.27 25.65 28.51
N VAL A 242 -16.79 25.69 27.29
CA VAL A 242 -15.37 25.90 27.01
C VAL A 242 -15.01 27.24 27.64
N PRO A 243 -13.99 27.32 28.53
CA PRO A 243 -13.62 28.60 29.12
C PRO A 243 -13.32 29.60 28.00
N SER A 244 -13.95 30.77 28.06
CA SER A 244 -13.68 31.85 27.11
C SER A 244 -12.24 32.34 27.34
N GLY A 245 -11.30 31.84 26.53
CA GLY A 245 -9.91 32.25 26.52
C GLY A 245 -9.62 33.20 25.37
N PHE A 246 -8.48 33.91 25.46
CA PHE A 246 -8.02 34.78 24.37
C PHE A 246 -7.56 34.02 23.10
N ASN A 247 -7.40 32.71 23.18
CA ASN A 247 -6.96 31.84 22.05
C ASN A 247 -8.17 31.20 21.39
N ARG A 248 -8.10 31.05 20.07
CA ARG A 248 -9.12 30.29 19.30
C ARG A 248 -9.11 28.84 19.76
N HIS A 249 -10.28 28.34 20.11
CA HIS A 249 -10.48 26.95 20.50
C HIS A 249 -10.61 26.02 19.30
N ALA A 250 -10.38 24.72 19.50
CA ALA A 250 -10.48 23.71 18.44
C ALA A 250 -11.81 23.77 17.67
N GLU A 251 -12.90 24.18 18.34
CA GLU A 251 -14.21 24.37 17.73
C GLU A 251 -14.21 25.42 16.63
N GLU A 252 -13.59 26.58 16.87
CA GLU A 252 -13.49 27.66 15.89
C GLU A 252 -12.67 27.22 14.68
N TRP A 253 -11.55 26.52 14.90
CA TRP A 253 -10.75 25.95 13.81
C TRP A 253 -11.50 24.90 12.98
N LEU A 254 -12.46 24.20 13.57
CA LEU A 254 -13.29 23.22 12.86
C LEU A 254 -14.53 23.83 12.21
N GLN A 255 -15.00 25.01 12.64
CA GLN A 255 -16.18 25.70 12.09
C GLN A 255 -15.86 26.72 11.01
N ASP A 256 -14.77 27.49 11.17
CA ASP A 256 -14.43 28.64 10.29
C ASP A 256 -13.82 28.24 8.95
N LEU A 257 -13.82 27.00 8.65
CA LEU A 257 -13.26 26.48 7.41
C LEU A 257 -14.34 25.70 6.66
#